data_3401bec3ab482c3c2117884e49bea664
#
_entry.id   3401bec3ab482c3c2117884e49bea664
#
_cell.length_a   1.000
_cell.length_b   1.000
_cell.length_c   1.000
_cell.angle_alpha   90.00
_cell.angle_beta   90.00
_cell.angle_gamma   90.00
#
_symmetry.space_group_name_H-M   'P 1'
#
loop_
_entity.id
_entity.type
_entity.pdbx_description
1 polymer ?
#
loop_
_entity_poly.entity_id
_entity_poly.type
_entity_poly.pdbx_seq_one_letter_code
_entity_poly.pdbx_strand_id
1 'polypeptide(L)'
;MPGYKVTMLPDALVQTYTLLAGRECPALSLYVTLDEATLEIKGHESRIERVSIAHNLRHDQLDAIVTEPWLLDPSFSHENEPQPLPSLRNQLSFLYRLAKDLKAKREVVRGKPETFNRPDYNFRLVGNDGAEPQGTETVQISTRQRGAPLDLIVAEAMILANSTWGSWMAELGVPGIYRSQASLAPGVKVRMGTKALPHAGIGVKSYAWSSSPLRRYTDLVNQWQIIACVQHGKTAALAAPFKPKDASLFSIISSFDEAYSAYNGYQGGMERFWTLRYLQQNNITELEASVFKENMVRADTLPLVLPVMGAQNLPRGARVRVKLGEMDLITLDVSGKVLERLDTPATDAALADGAQASEDEADDEEVSGPIAIAVDVTEPSETTADNPAP
;
A
#
# COMPACT_ATOMS: atom_id res chain seq x y z
N MET A 1 1.29 -9.13 11.07
CA MET A 1 0.05 -9.63 11.68
C MET A 1 -0.15 -8.98 13.03
N PRO A 2 -1.36 -8.89 13.55
CA PRO A 2 -1.60 -8.30 14.85
C PRO A 2 -0.76 -8.98 15.94
N GLY A 3 -0.10 -8.20 16.79
CA GLY A 3 0.70 -8.68 17.91
C GLY A 3 2.05 -9.30 17.57
N TYR A 4 2.38 -9.56 16.30
CA TYR A 4 3.68 -10.13 15.93
C TYR A 4 4.17 -9.63 14.57
N LYS A 5 5.44 -9.25 14.51
CA LYS A 5 6.09 -8.72 13.30
C LYS A 5 7.28 -9.60 12.91
N VAL A 6 7.27 -10.10 11.68
CA VAL A 6 8.42 -10.75 11.07
C VAL A 6 9.04 -9.77 10.06
N THR A 7 10.33 -9.51 10.18
CA THR A 7 11.06 -8.61 9.29
C THR A 7 11.95 -9.39 8.34
N MET A 8 12.14 -8.88 7.11
CA MET A 8 13.06 -9.46 6.13
C MET A 8 14.52 -9.35 6.60
N LEU A 9 14.86 -8.26 7.27
CA LEU A 9 16.19 -7.97 7.76
C LEU A 9 16.25 -8.07 9.29
N PRO A 10 17.42 -8.35 9.88
CA PRO A 10 17.61 -8.29 11.32
C PRO A 10 17.23 -6.91 11.89
N ASP A 11 16.66 -6.89 13.10
CA ASP A 11 16.16 -5.67 13.74
C ASP A 11 17.22 -4.56 13.84
N ALA A 12 18.47 -4.91 14.12
CA ALA A 12 19.56 -3.93 14.16
C ALA A 12 19.75 -3.18 12.84
N LEU A 13 19.58 -3.87 11.70
CA LEU A 13 19.65 -3.24 10.38
C LEU A 13 18.39 -2.41 10.11
N VAL A 14 17.21 -2.94 10.45
CA VAL A 14 15.96 -2.19 10.33
C VAL A 14 16.04 -0.88 11.10
N GLN A 15 16.49 -0.92 12.36
CA GLN A 15 16.65 0.27 13.19
C GLN A 15 17.66 1.28 12.62
N THR A 16 18.78 0.80 12.06
CA THR A 16 19.81 1.65 11.46
C THR A 16 19.29 2.47 10.28
N TYR A 17 18.45 1.86 9.43
CA TYR A 17 17.95 2.48 8.20
C TYR A 17 16.53 3.04 8.31
N THR A 18 15.87 2.90 9.45
CA THR A 18 14.54 3.49 9.64
C THR A 18 14.64 5.01 9.80
N LEU A 19 13.80 5.73 9.04
CA LEU A 19 13.74 7.18 9.02
C LEU A 19 12.97 7.72 10.24
N LEU A 20 13.59 7.68 11.42
CA LEU A 20 13.00 8.20 12.65
C LEU A 20 13.36 9.68 12.85
N ALA A 21 12.40 10.47 13.35
CA ALA A 21 12.63 11.88 13.66
C ALA A 21 13.82 12.08 14.63
N GLY A 22 14.58 13.14 14.41
CA GLY A 22 15.77 13.48 15.22
C GLY A 22 17.01 12.64 14.92
N ARG A 23 16.99 11.78 13.89
CA ARG A 23 18.13 10.94 13.51
C ARG A 23 18.70 11.32 12.16
N GLU A 24 19.97 11.00 11.95
CA GLU A 24 20.58 10.95 10.63
C GLU A 24 20.62 9.53 10.11
N CYS A 25 20.14 9.34 8.89
CA CYS A 25 20.11 8.03 8.23
C CYS A 25 20.85 8.06 6.89
N PRO A 26 21.62 6.99 6.55
CA PRO A 26 22.10 6.80 5.19
C PRO A 26 20.91 6.68 4.24
N ALA A 27 20.94 7.41 3.14
CA ALA A 27 19.85 7.41 2.17
C ALA A 27 20.36 7.44 0.73
N LEU A 28 19.58 6.82 -0.14
CA LEU A 28 19.61 7.06 -1.56
C LEU A 28 18.50 8.07 -1.85
N SER A 29 18.88 9.31 -2.15
CA SER A 29 17.97 10.43 -2.33
C SER A 29 17.77 10.74 -3.81
N LEU A 30 16.52 10.97 -4.20
CA LEU A 30 16.16 11.53 -5.51
C LEU A 30 15.76 12.98 -5.34
N TYR A 31 16.50 13.87 -5.97
CA TYR A 31 16.17 15.29 -6.10
C TYR A 31 15.51 15.54 -7.43
N VAL A 32 14.38 16.22 -7.41
CA VAL A 32 13.62 16.57 -8.62
C VAL A 32 13.51 18.09 -8.69
N THR A 33 13.97 18.66 -9.80
CA THR A 33 13.85 20.08 -10.07
C THR A 33 12.55 20.33 -10.82
N LEU A 34 11.71 21.19 -10.27
CA LEU A 34 10.39 21.53 -10.81
C LEU A 34 10.32 22.99 -11.23
N ASP A 35 9.49 23.28 -12.22
CA ASP A 35 8.96 24.61 -12.44
C ASP A 35 7.78 24.82 -11.46
N GLU A 36 7.89 25.82 -10.60
CA GLU A 36 6.91 26.04 -9.51
C GLU A 36 5.53 26.42 -10.03
N ALA A 37 5.46 27.12 -11.16
CA ALA A 37 4.20 27.60 -11.74
C ALA A 37 3.46 26.50 -12.52
N THR A 38 4.21 25.70 -13.29
CA THR A 38 3.66 24.65 -14.18
C THR A 38 3.71 23.25 -13.59
N LEU A 39 4.43 23.05 -12.47
CA LEU A 39 4.73 21.74 -11.84
C LEU A 39 5.43 20.76 -12.81
N GLU A 40 6.07 21.30 -13.85
CA GLU A 40 6.78 20.50 -14.83
C GLU A 40 8.16 20.09 -14.31
N ILE A 41 8.51 18.81 -14.48
CA ILE A 41 9.82 18.30 -14.09
C ILE A 41 10.86 18.75 -15.10
N LYS A 42 11.83 19.54 -14.65
CA LYS A 42 12.95 20.05 -15.48
C LYS A 42 14.19 19.17 -15.43
N GLY A 43 14.33 18.37 -14.39
CA GLY A 43 15.47 17.46 -14.23
C GLY A 43 15.44 16.73 -12.91
N HIS A 44 16.35 15.77 -12.79
CA HIS A 44 16.54 15.01 -11.56
C HIS A 44 18.01 14.72 -11.29
N GLU A 45 18.34 14.52 -10.03
CA GLU A 45 19.66 14.11 -9.56
C GLU A 45 19.48 13.08 -8.45
N SER A 46 20.37 12.10 -8.39
CA SER A 46 20.37 11.11 -7.29
C SER A 46 21.67 11.19 -6.52
N ARG A 47 21.58 11.08 -5.20
CA ARG A 47 22.71 11.17 -4.28
C ARG A 47 22.69 10.05 -3.26
N ILE A 48 23.90 9.63 -2.85
CA ILE A 48 24.11 8.77 -1.68
C ILE A 48 24.60 9.70 -0.57
N GLU A 49 23.81 9.85 0.46
CA GLU A 49 24.08 10.83 1.50
C GLU A 49 23.53 10.41 2.87
N ARG A 50 23.85 11.20 3.90
CA ARG A 50 23.18 11.10 5.19
C ARG A 50 22.14 12.23 5.27
N VAL A 51 20.89 11.84 5.55
CA VAL A 51 19.78 12.79 5.68
C VAL A 51 19.37 12.92 7.15
N SER A 52 19.20 14.17 7.58
CA SER A 52 18.63 14.48 8.90
C SER A 52 17.12 14.44 8.81
N ILE A 53 16.48 13.57 9.60
CA ILE A 53 15.05 13.41 9.64
C ILE A 53 14.46 14.37 10.65
N ALA A 54 13.89 15.47 10.19
CA ALA A 54 13.27 16.46 11.06
C ALA A 54 11.95 15.95 11.68
N HIS A 55 11.09 15.33 10.85
CA HIS A 55 9.78 14.89 11.26
C HIS A 55 9.41 13.57 10.58
N ASN A 56 8.65 12.73 11.27
CA ASN A 56 8.01 11.54 10.74
C ASN A 56 6.48 11.74 10.85
N LEU A 57 5.85 12.14 9.75
CA LEU A 57 4.42 12.42 9.71
C LEU A 57 3.66 11.09 9.46
N ARG A 58 2.81 10.73 10.42
CA ARG A 58 2.04 9.49 10.35
C ARG A 58 0.60 9.76 9.94
N HIS A 59 0.17 9.09 8.88
CA HIS A 59 -1.16 9.24 8.31
C HIS A 59 -2.28 8.89 9.30
N ASP A 60 -2.13 7.83 10.10
CA ASP A 60 -3.11 7.37 11.09
C ASP A 60 -3.45 8.43 12.14
N GLN A 61 -2.49 9.32 12.46
CA GLN A 61 -2.66 10.41 13.40
C GLN A 61 -3.11 11.72 12.72
N LEU A 62 -2.81 11.88 11.43
CA LEU A 62 -2.91 13.17 10.76
C LEU A 62 -4.01 13.26 9.70
N ASP A 63 -4.58 12.14 9.25
CA ASP A 63 -5.59 12.15 8.18
C ASP A 63 -6.84 12.97 8.53
N ALA A 64 -7.21 13.01 9.81
CA ALA A 64 -8.33 13.82 10.26
C ALA A 64 -8.05 15.34 10.25
N ILE A 65 -6.80 15.74 10.22
CA ILE A 65 -6.34 17.12 10.29
C ILE A 65 -5.88 17.61 8.92
N VAL A 66 -5.02 16.85 8.25
CA VAL A 66 -4.45 17.18 6.93
C VAL A 66 -5.45 16.79 5.85
N THR A 67 -6.52 17.55 5.78
CA THR A 67 -7.60 17.40 4.79
C THR A 67 -7.37 18.30 3.58
N GLU A 68 -8.10 18.08 2.48
CA GLU A 68 -8.02 18.96 1.32
C GLU A 68 -8.39 20.43 1.65
N PRO A 69 -9.47 20.71 2.40
CA PRO A 69 -9.73 22.08 2.85
C PRO A 69 -8.59 22.68 3.66
N TRP A 70 -7.99 21.91 4.58
CA TRP A 70 -6.85 22.40 5.36
C TRP A 70 -5.64 22.73 4.48
N LEU A 71 -5.39 21.98 3.42
CA LEU A 71 -4.27 22.23 2.51
C LEU A 71 -4.50 23.40 1.56
N LEU A 72 -5.73 23.58 1.06
CA LEU A 72 -6.01 24.50 -0.06
C LEU A 72 -6.66 25.81 0.37
N ASP A 73 -7.35 25.87 1.50
CA ASP A 73 -7.99 27.07 2.00
C ASP A 73 -7.20 27.68 3.17
N PRO A 74 -6.47 28.79 2.96
CA PRO A 74 -5.69 29.43 4.03
C PRO A 74 -6.51 29.91 5.23
N SER A 75 -7.83 30.10 5.05
CA SER A 75 -8.74 30.51 6.14
C SER A 75 -9.17 29.35 7.02
N PHE A 76 -9.01 28.11 6.54
CA PHE A 76 -9.37 26.91 7.29
C PHE A 76 -8.27 26.55 8.30
N SER A 77 -8.64 26.35 9.56
CA SER A 77 -7.74 25.87 10.61
C SER A 77 -8.49 25.03 11.63
N HIS A 78 -7.80 24.14 12.30
CA HIS A 78 -8.31 23.41 13.46
C HIS A 78 -7.92 24.15 14.75
N GLU A 79 -8.75 24.09 15.77
CA GLU A 79 -8.48 24.78 17.06
C GLU A 79 -7.17 24.30 17.74
N ASN A 80 -6.81 23.03 17.57
CA ASN A 80 -5.63 22.41 18.21
C ASN A 80 -4.82 21.63 17.16
N GLU A 81 -4.09 22.34 16.30
CA GLU A 81 -3.19 21.70 15.35
C GLU A 81 -1.90 21.23 16.04
N PRO A 82 -1.56 19.93 15.96
CA PRO A 82 -0.34 19.44 16.57
C PRO A 82 0.90 19.99 15.85
N GLN A 83 1.94 20.28 16.62
CA GLN A 83 3.23 20.63 16.03
C GLN A 83 3.83 19.40 15.33
N PRO A 84 4.49 19.53 14.17
CA PRO A 84 4.89 20.79 13.50
C PRO A 84 3.96 21.21 12.35
N LEU A 85 2.72 20.70 12.24
CA LEU A 85 1.86 20.87 11.07
C LEU A 85 1.69 22.33 10.58
N PRO A 86 1.45 23.33 11.47
CA PRO A 86 1.30 24.71 10.99
C PRO A 86 2.50 25.21 10.20
N SER A 87 3.70 24.85 10.62
CA SER A 87 4.95 25.25 9.93
C SER A 87 5.18 24.50 8.61
N LEU A 88 4.59 23.32 8.43
CA LEU A 88 4.74 22.46 7.25
C LEU A 88 3.60 22.65 6.23
N ARG A 89 2.56 23.40 6.56
CA ARG A 89 1.37 23.52 5.75
C ARG A 89 1.66 23.94 4.30
N ASN A 90 2.48 24.98 4.09
CA ASN A 90 2.81 25.46 2.75
C ASN A 90 3.53 24.37 1.92
N GLN A 91 4.44 23.62 2.55
CA GLN A 91 5.18 22.54 1.90
C GLN A 91 4.23 21.37 1.56
N LEU A 92 3.36 20.99 2.49
CA LEU A 92 2.36 19.92 2.27
C LEU A 92 1.34 20.33 1.19
N SER A 93 0.90 21.60 1.17
CA SER A 93 0.02 22.14 0.13
C SER A 93 0.67 22.10 -1.25
N PHE A 94 1.96 22.45 -1.34
CA PHE A 94 2.73 22.35 -2.58
C PHE A 94 2.85 20.88 -3.04
N LEU A 95 3.24 19.98 -2.15
CA LEU A 95 3.36 18.55 -2.43
C LEU A 95 2.03 17.93 -2.83
N TYR A 96 0.93 18.34 -2.22
CA TYR A 96 -0.40 17.86 -2.58
C TYR A 96 -0.82 18.32 -3.98
N ARG A 97 -0.57 19.58 -4.35
CA ARG A 97 -0.81 20.07 -5.72
C ARG A 97 0.03 19.32 -6.75
N LEU A 98 1.31 19.10 -6.44
CA LEU A 98 2.20 18.30 -7.28
C LEU A 98 1.69 16.88 -7.44
N ALA A 99 1.28 16.24 -6.36
CA ALA A 99 0.75 14.88 -6.40
C ALA A 99 -0.54 14.77 -7.23
N LYS A 100 -1.45 15.75 -7.12
CA LYS A 100 -2.66 15.82 -7.97
C LYS A 100 -2.29 15.96 -9.45
N ASP A 101 -1.32 16.78 -9.80
CA ASP A 101 -0.85 16.97 -11.18
C ASP A 101 -0.19 15.70 -11.73
N LEU A 102 0.69 15.06 -10.96
CA LEU A 102 1.34 13.80 -11.34
C LEU A 102 0.31 12.69 -11.58
N LYS A 103 -0.65 12.55 -10.66
CA LYS A 103 -1.74 11.59 -10.81
C LYS A 103 -2.56 11.86 -12.08
N ALA A 104 -2.97 13.10 -12.31
CA ALA A 104 -3.75 13.47 -13.50
C ALA A 104 -2.99 13.12 -14.80
N LYS A 105 -1.68 13.40 -14.86
CA LYS A 105 -0.83 13.05 -16.00
C LYS A 105 -0.76 11.53 -16.23
N ARG A 106 -0.64 10.73 -15.15
CA ARG A 106 -0.64 9.27 -15.22
C ARG A 106 -1.99 8.72 -15.67
N GLU A 107 -3.10 9.27 -15.19
CA GLU A 107 -4.46 8.87 -15.58
C GLU A 107 -4.73 9.10 -17.05
N VAL A 108 -4.18 10.16 -17.65
CA VAL A 108 -4.22 10.36 -19.11
C VAL A 108 -3.52 9.23 -19.85
N VAL A 109 -2.33 8.81 -19.40
CA VAL A 109 -1.59 7.69 -19.98
C VAL A 109 -2.32 6.36 -19.76
N ARG A 110 -2.91 6.18 -18.60
CA ARG A 110 -3.71 5.02 -18.20
C ARG A 110 -5.01 4.91 -19.00
N GLY A 111 -5.57 6.02 -19.45
CA GLY A 111 -6.84 6.12 -20.19
C GLY A 111 -8.10 6.03 -19.34
N LYS A 112 -7.98 5.83 -18.03
CA LYS A 112 -9.09 5.86 -17.08
C LYS A 112 -8.64 6.38 -15.70
N PRO A 113 -9.53 6.99 -14.90
CA PRO A 113 -9.23 7.40 -13.54
C PRO A 113 -8.81 6.23 -12.65
N GLU A 114 -7.98 6.51 -11.66
CA GLU A 114 -7.63 5.57 -10.61
C GLU A 114 -8.63 5.70 -9.46
N THR A 115 -9.35 4.63 -9.18
CA THR A 115 -10.36 4.59 -8.12
C THR A 115 -9.89 3.71 -6.97
N PHE A 116 -10.02 4.22 -5.75
CA PHE A 116 -9.73 3.48 -4.52
C PHE A 116 -11.05 3.24 -3.78
N ASN A 117 -11.73 2.17 -4.13
CA ASN A 117 -13.06 1.88 -3.57
C ASN A 117 -13.02 1.01 -2.32
N ARG A 118 -11.83 0.56 -1.89
CA ARG A 118 -11.71 -0.33 -0.74
C ARG A 118 -11.08 0.40 0.45
N PRO A 119 -11.68 0.30 1.64
CA PRO A 119 -11.04 0.77 2.85
C PRO A 119 -9.88 -0.15 3.24
N ASP A 120 -8.89 0.43 3.93
CA ASP A 120 -7.89 -0.35 4.65
C ASP A 120 -8.47 -0.81 5.98
N TYR A 121 -8.13 -2.03 6.39
CA TYR A 121 -8.53 -2.59 7.66
C TYR A 121 -7.32 -2.70 8.59
N ASN A 122 -7.45 -2.11 9.77
CA ASN A 122 -6.44 -2.21 10.81
C ASN A 122 -6.93 -3.15 11.91
N PHE A 123 -6.12 -4.16 12.21
CA PHE A 123 -6.37 -5.11 13.27
C PHE A 123 -5.50 -4.76 14.49
N ARG A 124 -6.14 -4.66 15.64
CA ARG A 124 -5.46 -4.43 16.92
C ARG A 124 -5.87 -5.49 17.93
N LEU A 125 -4.90 -6.04 18.64
CA LEU A 125 -5.16 -6.91 19.77
C LEU A 125 -5.13 -6.08 21.05
N VAL A 126 -6.23 -6.10 21.81
CA VAL A 126 -6.36 -5.47 23.11
C VAL A 126 -6.04 -6.50 24.18
N GLY A 127 -5.23 -6.11 25.16
CA GLY A 127 -4.73 -7.04 26.17
C GLY A 127 -3.45 -7.77 25.77
N ASN A 128 -2.82 -7.31 24.67
CA ASN A 128 -1.50 -7.78 24.25
C ASN A 128 -0.51 -6.61 24.30
N ASP A 129 0.34 -6.59 25.30
CA ASP A 129 1.33 -5.50 25.53
C ASP A 129 2.61 -5.73 24.72
N GLY A 130 2.48 -6.14 23.46
CA GLY A 130 3.60 -6.44 22.56
C GLY A 130 4.20 -7.83 22.75
N ALA A 131 3.59 -8.65 23.62
CA ALA A 131 3.95 -10.07 23.77
C ALA A 131 3.40 -10.91 22.60
N GLU A 132 3.90 -12.14 22.49
CA GLU A 132 3.37 -13.09 21.52
C GLU A 132 1.87 -13.37 21.80
N PRO A 133 0.98 -13.31 20.80
CA PRO A 133 -0.44 -13.53 21.00
C PRO A 133 -0.75 -14.90 21.60
N GLN A 134 -1.57 -14.91 22.65
CA GLN A 134 -1.98 -16.13 23.36
C GLN A 134 -3.34 -16.67 22.92
N GLY A 135 -4.04 -15.93 22.03
CA GLY A 135 -5.39 -16.28 21.55
C GLY A 135 -6.53 -15.89 22.49
N THR A 136 -6.22 -15.22 23.61
CA THR A 136 -7.22 -14.75 24.58
C THR A 136 -7.56 -13.26 24.40
N GLU A 137 -6.81 -12.57 23.58
CA GLU A 137 -6.93 -11.14 23.33
C GLU A 137 -8.24 -10.80 22.63
N THR A 138 -8.71 -9.57 22.85
CA THR A 138 -9.86 -9.04 22.12
C THR A 138 -9.37 -8.39 20.83
N VAL A 139 -9.96 -8.81 19.71
CA VAL A 139 -9.69 -8.23 18.39
C VAL A 139 -10.52 -6.97 18.21
N GLN A 140 -9.88 -5.90 17.78
CA GLN A 140 -10.53 -4.70 17.26
C GLN A 140 -10.18 -4.54 15.78
N ILE A 141 -11.20 -4.28 14.95
CA ILE A 141 -11.04 -3.99 13.54
C ILE A 141 -11.53 -2.56 13.33
N SER A 142 -10.66 -1.71 12.80
CA SER A 142 -11.00 -0.36 12.39
C SER A 142 -10.80 -0.20 10.89
N THR A 143 -11.64 0.60 10.26
CA THR A 143 -11.54 0.91 8.84
C THR A 143 -10.95 2.29 8.64
N ARG A 144 -10.10 2.42 7.61
CA ARG A 144 -9.55 3.67 7.14
C ARG A 144 -9.89 3.84 5.67
N GLN A 145 -10.47 4.97 5.32
CA GLN A 145 -10.70 5.30 3.91
C GLN A 145 -9.38 5.66 3.24
N ARG A 146 -9.11 5.07 2.09
CA ARG A 146 -7.96 5.44 1.24
C ARG A 146 -8.23 6.76 0.51
N GLY A 147 -7.17 7.41 0.07
CA GLY A 147 -7.26 8.63 -0.71
C GLY A 147 -7.18 9.90 0.10
N ALA A 148 -6.77 9.83 1.37
CA ALA A 148 -6.39 11.01 2.13
C ALA A 148 -5.24 11.76 1.44
N PRO A 149 -5.14 13.09 1.60
CA PRO A 149 -4.08 13.89 0.96
C PRO A 149 -2.67 13.38 1.21
N LEU A 150 -2.36 12.90 2.41
CA LEU A 150 -1.05 12.34 2.74
C LEU A 150 -0.77 11.03 1.99
N ASP A 151 -1.79 10.18 1.78
CA ASP A 151 -1.66 8.98 0.96
C ASP A 151 -1.27 9.33 -0.47
N LEU A 152 -1.95 10.32 -1.04
CA LEU A 152 -1.70 10.75 -2.41
C LEU A 152 -0.27 11.31 -2.55
N ILE A 153 0.16 12.17 -1.64
CA ILE A 153 1.53 12.72 -1.63
C ILE A 153 2.56 11.59 -1.63
N VAL A 154 2.43 10.64 -0.72
CA VAL A 154 3.39 9.54 -0.59
C VAL A 154 3.34 8.58 -1.78
N ALA A 155 2.14 8.23 -2.24
CA ALA A 155 1.97 7.34 -3.40
C ALA A 155 2.61 7.92 -4.66
N GLU A 156 2.33 9.19 -4.98
CA GLU A 156 2.89 9.84 -6.17
C GLU A 156 4.40 10.06 -6.04
N ALA A 157 4.92 10.40 -4.86
CA ALA A 157 6.35 10.49 -4.63
C ALA A 157 7.07 9.14 -4.86
N MET A 158 6.49 8.03 -4.38
CA MET A 158 7.02 6.69 -4.62
C MET A 158 6.93 6.28 -6.10
N ILE A 159 5.82 6.59 -6.78
CA ILE A 159 5.66 6.29 -8.21
C ILE A 159 6.68 7.09 -9.02
N LEU A 160 6.83 8.37 -8.72
CA LEU A 160 7.82 9.23 -9.36
C LEU A 160 9.24 8.68 -9.18
N ALA A 161 9.63 8.32 -7.96
CA ALA A 161 10.96 7.78 -7.69
C ALA A 161 11.20 6.44 -8.42
N ASN A 162 10.28 5.49 -8.29
CA ASN A 162 10.39 4.17 -8.91
C ASN A 162 10.40 4.23 -10.45
N SER A 163 9.63 5.16 -11.04
CA SER A 163 9.60 5.37 -12.49
C SER A 163 10.85 6.07 -13.00
N THR A 164 11.32 7.12 -12.29
CA THR A 164 12.52 7.88 -12.65
C THR A 164 13.76 6.99 -12.58
N TRP A 165 13.97 6.28 -11.47
CA TRP A 165 15.10 5.37 -11.32
C TRP A 165 15.03 4.19 -12.29
N GLY A 166 13.82 3.66 -12.55
CA GLY A 166 13.63 2.61 -13.55
C GLY A 166 14.06 3.06 -14.95
N SER A 167 13.65 4.26 -15.37
CA SER A 167 14.06 4.83 -16.66
C SER A 167 15.56 5.10 -16.71
N TRP A 168 16.12 5.69 -15.66
CA TRP A 168 17.53 6.01 -15.58
C TRP A 168 18.46 4.78 -15.62
N MET A 169 18.12 3.70 -14.91
CA MET A 169 18.85 2.43 -15.02
C MET A 169 18.82 1.89 -16.46
N ALA A 170 17.65 1.94 -17.12
CA ALA A 170 17.51 1.47 -18.50
C ALA A 170 18.35 2.31 -19.47
N GLU A 171 18.37 3.64 -19.32
CA GLU A 171 19.18 4.56 -20.14
C GLU A 171 20.68 4.30 -20.01
N LEU A 172 21.14 3.94 -18.80
CA LEU A 172 22.55 3.60 -18.53
C LEU A 172 22.89 2.13 -18.88
N GLY A 173 21.93 1.34 -19.37
CA GLY A 173 22.13 -0.08 -19.67
C GLY A 173 22.36 -0.95 -18.43
N VAL A 174 21.99 -0.46 -17.24
CA VAL A 174 22.07 -1.18 -15.98
C VAL A 174 20.78 -2.00 -15.82
N PRO A 175 20.84 -3.34 -15.67
CA PRO A 175 19.65 -4.14 -15.47
C PRO A 175 19.04 -3.87 -14.10
N GLY A 176 17.72 -3.92 -14.02
CA GLY A 176 16.95 -3.84 -12.79
C GLY A 176 15.82 -4.86 -12.77
N ILE A 177 15.10 -4.92 -11.68
CA ILE A 177 13.87 -5.71 -11.55
C ILE A 177 12.69 -4.76 -11.73
N TYR A 178 11.98 -4.93 -12.85
CA TYR A 178 10.85 -4.10 -13.26
C TYR A 178 9.53 -4.82 -13.05
N ARG A 179 8.49 -4.06 -12.79
CA ARG A 179 7.10 -4.51 -12.89
C ARG A 179 6.47 -3.88 -14.12
N SER A 180 5.79 -4.68 -14.91
CA SER A 180 5.16 -4.24 -16.15
C SER A 180 3.77 -4.84 -16.29
N GLN A 181 2.90 -4.12 -16.96
CA GLN A 181 1.56 -4.56 -17.32
C GLN A 181 1.25 -4.05 -18.72
N ALA A 182 0.94 -4.95 -19.64
CA ALA A 182 0.80 -4.61 -21.06
C ALA A 182 -0.46 -3.78 -21.35
N SER A 183 -1.56 -4.03 -20.64
CA SER A 183 -2.82 -3.30 -20.80
C SER A 183 -3.70 -3.47 -19.55
N LEU A 184 -4.80 -2.73 -19.49
CA LEU A 184 -5.85 -2.86 -18.48
C LEU A 184 -6.96 -3.84 -18.89
N ALA A 185 -6.75 -4.65 -19.91
CA ALA A 185 -7.72 -5.66 -20.32
C ALA A 185 -7.85 -6.75 -19.24
N PRO A 186 -9.06 -7.28 -19.01
CA PRO A 186 -9.29 -8.36 -18.05
C PRO A 186 -8.34 -9.53 -18.26
N GLY A 187 -7.77 -10.06 -17.18
CA GLY A 187 -6.82 -11.18 -17.20
C GLY A 187 -5.37 -10.81 -17.57
N VAL A 188 -5.05 -9.54 -17.86
CA VAL A 188 -3.66 -9.09 -18.09
C VAL A 188 -3.01 -8.77 -16.76
N LYS A 189 -2.20 -9.71 -16.27
CA LYS A 189 -1.52 -9.61 -14.98
C LYS A 189 -0.24 -8.79 -15.03
N VAL A 190 0.10 -8.18 -13.90
CA VAL A 190 1.42 -7.57 -13.67
C VAL A 190 2.49 -8.66 -13.70
N ARG A 191 3.61 -8.37 -14.34
CA ARG A 191 4.75 -9.29 -14.46
C ARG A 191 6.02 -8.64 -13.94
N MET A 192 6.87 -9.43 -13.30
CA MET A 192 8.23 -9.03 -12.98
C MET A 192 9.19 -9.50 -14.05
N GLY A 193 10.22 -8.69 -14.32
CA GLY A 193 11.24 -9.01 -15.32
C GLY A 193 12.39 -8.04 -15.31
N THR A 194 13.39 -8.28 -16.15
CA THR A 194 14.61 -7.47 -16.21
C THR A 194 14.57 -6.40 -17.32
N LYS A 195 13.45 -6.25 -18.02
CA LYS A 195 13.26 -5.24 -19.06
C LYS A 195 12.38 -4.10 -18.58
N ALA A 196 12.79 -2.88 -18.87
CA ALA A 196 11.99 -1.67 -18.62
C ALA A 196 10.83 -1.59 -19.62
N LEU A 197 9.69 -2.17 -19.26
CA LEU A 197 8.46 -2.15 -20.06
C LEU A 197 7.41 -1.27 -19.36
N PRO A 198 6.42 -0.75 -20.13
CA PRO A 198 5.35 0.05 -19.56
C PRO A 198 4.51 -0.70 -18.51
N HIS A 199 3.96 0.06 -17.57
CA HIS A 199 3.00 -0.43 -16.60
C HIS A 199 1.66 0.29 -16.80
N ALA A 200 0.75 -0.33 -17.53
CA ALA A 200 -0.53 0.28 -17.90
C ALA A 200 -1.39 0.66 -16.68
N GLY A 201 -1.44 -0.18 -15.65
CA GLY A 201 -2.22 0.06 -14.43
C GLY A 201 -1.75 1.29 -13.65
N ILE A 202 -0.46 1.60 -13.66
CA ILE A 202 0.09 2.80 -13.01
C ILE A 202 0.12 3.99 -13.99
N GLY A 203 0.16 3.75 -15.31
CA GLY A 203 0.27 4.79 -16.33
C GLY A 203 1.68 5.37 -16.46
N VAL A 204 2.72 4.53 -16.36
CA VAL A 204 4.13 4.93 -16.47
C VAL A 204 4.88 4.09 -17.51
N LYS A 205 5.96 4.68 -18.09
CA LYS A 205 6.77 4.05 -19.13
C LYS A 205 7.66 2.92 -18.62
N SER A 206 8.07 2.98 -17.36
CA SER A 206 8.84 1.94 -16.66
C SER A 206 8.58 2.03 -15.17
N TYR A 207 8.66 0.93 -14.47
CA TYR A 207 8.42 0.90 -13.03
C TYR A 207 9.32 -0.13 -12.35
N ALA A 208 10.28 0.33 -11.56
CA ALA A 208 11.20 -0.50 -10.80
C ALA A 208 11.04 -0.23 -9.30
N TRP A 209 10.55 -1.19 -8.55
CA TRP A 209 10.42 -1.04 -7.10
C TRP A 209 11.78 -0.74 -6.46
N SER A 210 11.89 0.39 -5.76
CA SER A 210 13.12 0.83 -5.10
C SER A 210 12.86 1.54 -3.76
N SER A 211 11.59 1.78 -3.43
CA SER A 211 11.18 2.65 -2.32
C SER A 211 11.01 1.93 -0.98
N SER A 212 11.11 0.59 -0.92
CA SER A 212 10.89 -0.19 0.30
C SER A 212 11.95 -1.28 0.54
N PRO A 213 13.26 -0.95 0.57
CA PRO A 213 14.35 -1.94 0.62
C PRO A 213 14.42 -2.72 1.93
N LEU A 214 13.82 -2.23 3.02
CA LEU A 214 13.83 -2.92 4.31
C LEU A 214 12.85 -4.10 4.38
N ARG A 215 11.88 -4.15 3.45
CA ARG A 215 10.81 -5.16 3.46
C ARG A 215 10.61 -5.91 2.14
N ARG A 216 11.21 -5.45 1.05
CA ARG A 216 11.16 -6.11 -0.26
C ARG A 216 12.57 -6.29 -0.82
N TYR A 217 12.95 -7.53 -1.05
CA TYR A 217 14.30 -7.85 -1.52
C TYR A 217 14.58 -7.30 -2.93
N THR A 218 13.57 -7.26 -3.79
CA THR A 218 13.69 -6.66 -5.12
C THR A 218 14.02 -5.17 -5.09
N ASP A 219 13.47 -4.44 -4.11
CA ASP A 219 13.80 -3.02 -3.91
C ASP A 219 15.25 -2.84 -3.47
N LEU A 220 15.75 -3.70 -2.58
CA LEU A 220 17.14 -3.69 -2.14
C LEU A 220 18.09 -3.98 -3.32
N VAL A 221 17.78 -4.96 -4.15
CA VAL A 221 18.52 -5.28 -5.37
C VAL A 221 18.55 -4.08 -6.32
N ASN A 222 17.40 -3.44 -6.58
CA ASN A 222 17.34 -2.25 -7.41
C ASN A 222 18.13 -1.09 -6.80
N GLN A 223 18.09 -0.88 -5.49
CA GLN A 223 18.91 0.15 -4.86
C GLN A 223 20.40 -0.09 -5.05
N TRP A 224 20.89 -1.31 -4.99
CA TRP A 224 22.29 -1.61 -5.31
C TRP A 224 22.65 -1.22 -6.75
N GLN A 225 21.77 -1.46 -7.70
CA GLN A 225 21.98 -1.07 -9.10
C GLN A 225 21.95 0.47 -9.27
N ILE A 226 21.02 1.15 -8.58
CA ILE A 226 20.92 2.62 -8.60
C ILE A 226 22.16 3.25 -7.92
N ILE A 227 22.66 2.68 -6.84
CA ILE A 227 23.90 3.11 -6.18
C ILE A 227 25.07 3.06 -7.18
N ALA A 228 25.17 2.00 -7.97
CA ALA A 228 26.19 1.93 -9.02
C ALA A 228 25.99 3.01 -10.10
N CYS A 229 24.72 3.33 -10.46
CA CYS A 229 24.44 4.46 -11.36
C CYS A 229 24.92 5.79 -10.79
N VAL A 230 24.69 6.05 -9.50
CA VAL A 230 25.15 7.28 -8.83
C VAL A 230 26.67 7.38 -8.80
N GLN A 231 27.35 6.27 -8.48
CA GLN A 231 28.80 6.25 -8.29
C GLN A 231 29.59 6.27 -9.61
N HIS A 232 29.05 5.64 -10.66
CA HIS A 232 29.81 5.37 -11.89
C HIS A 232 29.22 6.01 -13.15
N GLY A 233 28.01 6.59 -13.07
CA GLY A 233 27.38 7.29 -14.20
C GLY A 233 27.34 6.41 -15.45
N LYS A 234 27.90 6.90 -16.56
CA LYS A 234 27.89 6.21 -17.87
C LYS A 234 28.60 4.85 -17.87
N THR A 235 29.45 4.58 -16.89
CA THR A 235 30.16 3.29 -16.75
C THR A 235 29.48 2.34 -15.76
N ALA A 236 28.33 2.71 -15.22
CA ALA A 236 27.61 1.94 -14.22
C ALA A 236 27.31 0.51 -14.65
N ALA A 237 26.98 0.27 -15.92
CA ALA A 237 26.74 -1.07 -16.44
C ALA A 237 27.94 -2.03 -16.29
N LEU A 238 29.16 -1.50 -16.21
CA LEU A 238 30.38 -2.28 -15.97
C LEU A 238 30.62 -2.52 -14.49
N ALA A 239 30.20 -1.60 -13.62
CA ALA A 239 30.47 -1.63 -12.18
C ALA A 239 29.32 -2.21 -11.35
N ALA A 240 28.07 -2.14 -11.86
CA ALA A 240 26.88 -2.62 -11.14
C ALA A 240 27.02 -4.06 -10.68
N PRO A 241 26.46 -4.44 -9.51
CA PRO A 241 26.54 -5.81 -8.99
C PRO A 241 26.00 -6.87 -9.95
N PHE A 242 24.87 -6.58 -10.60
CA PHE A 242 24.28 -7.47 -11.60
C PHE A 242 24.48 -6.91 -13.01
N LYS A 243 24.79 -7.82 -13.95
CA LYS A 243 25.06 -7.49 -15.37
C LYS A 243 23.84 -7.80 -16.26
N PRO A 244 23.75 -7.24 -17.47
CA PRO A 244 22.72 -7.62 -18.42
C PRO A 244 22.72 -9.13 -18.65
N LYS A 245 21.54 -9.75 -18.59
CA LYS A 245 21.31 -11.20 -18.72
C LYS A 245 21.90 -12.05 -17.57
N ASP A 246 22.18 -11.46 -16.43
CA ASP A 246 22.67 -12.19 -15.25
C ASP A 246 21.61 -13.19 -14.78
N ALA A 247 22.00 -14.47 -14.73
CA ALA A 247 21.11 -15.54 -14.28
C ALA A 247 20.64 -15.36 -12.83
N SER A 248 21.45 -14.69 -12.00
CA SER A 248 21.10 -14.40 -10.60
C SER A 248 19.88 -13.49 -10.48
N LEU A 249 19.71 -12.50 -11.38
CA LEU A 249 18.50 -11.66 -11.39
C LEU A 249 17.22 -12.46 -11.69
N PHE A 250 17.29 -13.39 -12.61
CA PHE A 250 16.14 -14.27 -12.92
C PHE A 250 15.82 -15.19 -11.75
N SER A 251 16.84 -15.74 -11.10
CA SER A 251 16.67 -16.54 -9.88
C SER A 251 16.04 -15.74 -8.75
N ILE A 252 16.48 -14.50 -8.55
CA ILE A 252 15.91 -13.59 -7.54
C ILE A 252 14.45 -13.30 -7.83
N ILE A 253 14.08 -13.01 -9.09
CA ILE A 253 12.68 -12.75 -9.49
C ILE A 253 11.81 -13.97 -9.19
N SER A 254 12.24 -15.17 -9.61
CA SER A 254 11.48 -16.41 -9.37
C SER A 254 11.29 -16.69 -7.87
N SER A 255 12.37 -16.62 -7.10
CA SER A 255 12.32 -16.88 -5.64
C SER A 255 11.50 -15.82 -4.90
N PHE A 256 11.57 -14.57 -5.35
CA PHE A 256 10.78 -13.49 -4.77
C PHE A 256 9.29 -13.66 -5.06
N ASP A 257 8.92 -14.02 -6.29
CA ASP A 257 7.52 -14.21 -6.68
C ASP A 257 6.88 -15.35 -5.88
N GLU A 258 7.60 -16.46 -5.71
CA GLU A 258 7.19 -17.59 -4.87
C GLU A 258 7.02 -17.18 -3.40
N ALA A 259 8.04 -16.54 -2.81
CA ALA A 259 8.01 -16.10 -1.42
C ALA A 259 6.92 -15.04 -1.17
N TYR A 260 6.73 -14.13 -2.12
CA TYR A 260 5.71 -13.08 -2.03
C TYR A 260 4.29 -13.63 -2.13
N SER A 261 4.07 -14.61 -2.99
CA SER A 261 2.79 -15.34 -3.09
C SER A 261 2.47 -16.10 -1.80
N ALA A 262 3.45 -16.79 -1.23
CA ALA A 262 3.30 -17.48 0.05
C ALA A 262 2.99 -16.50 1.20
N TYR A 263 3.70 -15.35 1.22
CA TYR A 263 3.46 -14.28 2.19
C TYR A 263 2.03 -13.72 2.08
N ASN A 264 1.57 -13.41 0.86
CA ASN A 264 0.22 -12.88 0.64
C ASN A 264 -0.86 -13.92 1.05
N GLY A 265 -0.65 -15.19 0.73
CA GLY A 265 -1.54 -16.26 1.16
C GLY A 265 -1.64 -16.37 2.68
N TYR A 266 -0.49 -16.31 3.37
CA TYR A 266 -0.44 -16.32 4.81
C TYR A 266 -1.10 -15.09 5.43
N GLN A 267 -0.81 -13.89 4.91
CA GLN A 267 -1.43 -12.64 5.39
C GLN A 267 -2.95 -12.68 5.22
N GLY A 268 -3.43 -13.07 4.05
CA GLY A 268 -4.88 -13.20 3.81
C GLY A 268 -5.55 -14.23 4.74
N GLY A 269 -4.87 -15.36 5.00
CA GLY A 269 -5.33 -16.34 5.98
C GLY A 269 -5.42 -15.77 7.39
N MET A 270 -4.41 -15.01 7.82
CA MET A 270 -4.40 -14.36 9.15
C MET A 270 -5.45 -13.25 9.27
N GLU A 271 -5.65 -12.43 8.24
CA GLU A 271 -6.73 -11.44 8.22
C GLU A 271 -8.10 -12.11 8.34
N ARG A 272 -8.29 -13.21 7.61
CA ARG A 272 -9.52 -14.00 7.69
C ARG A 272 -9.71 -14.62 9.08
N PHE A 273 -8.67 -15.20 9.68
CA PHE A 273 -8.72 -15.75 11.04
C PHE A 273 -9.17 -14.69 12.06
N TRP A 274 -8.51 -13.53 12.05
CA TRP A 274 -8.85 -12.46 12.99
C TRP A 274 -10.22 -11.85 12.73
N THR A 275 -10.68 -11.82 11.49
CA THR A 275 -12.04 -11.39 11.16
C THR A 275 -13.08 -12.37 11.70
N LEU A 276 -12.91 -13.68 11.51
CA LEU A 276 -13.80 -14.69 12.07
C LEU A 276 -13.78 -14.66 13.60
N ARG A 277 -12.60 -14.48 14.19
CA ARG A 277 -12.48 -14.34 15.65
C ARG A 277 -13.22 -13.10 16.17
N TYR A 278 -13.10 -11.97 15.47
CA TYR A 278 -13.84 -10.75 15.77
C TYR A 278 -15.38 -10.98 15.73
N LEU A 279 -15.87 -11.65 14.71
CA LEU A 279 -17.29 -11.97 14.60
C LEU A 279 -17.77 -12.84 15.77
N GLN A 280 -17.01 -13.88 16.15
CA GLN A 280 -17.33 -14.73 17.30
C GLN A 280 -17.31 -13.97 18.62
N GLN A 281 -16.26 -13.17 18.88
CA GLN A 281 -16.13 -12.42 20.13
C GLN A 281 -17.25 -11.40 20.34
N ASN A 282 -17.76 -10.81 19.25
CA ASN A 282 -18.83 -9.83 19.29
C ASN A 282 -20.24 -10.43 19.06
N ASN A 283 -20.35 -11.75 18.96
CA ASN A 283 -21.61 -12.46 18.68
C ASN A 283 -22.34 -11.93 17.42
N ILE A 284 -21.58 -11.56 16.38
CA ILE A 284 -22.13 -11.07 15.13
C ILE A 284 -22.59 -12.27 14.30
N THR A 285 -23.88 -12.41 14.13
CA THR A 285 -24.52 -13.50 13.39
C THR A 285 -25.09 -13.05 12.05
N GLU A 286 -25.18 -11.75 11.81
CA GLU A 286 -25.66 -11.15 10.58
C GLU A 286 -24.76 -10.00 10.16
N LEU A 287 -24.62 -9.79 8.85
CA LEU A 287 -23.88 -8.67 8.29
C LEU A 287 -24.50 -8.17 6.98
N GLU A 288 -24.23 -6.93 6.64
CA GLU A 288 -24.51 -6.37 5.33
C GLU A 288 -23.34 -6.64 4.39
N ALA A 289 -23.66 -7.01 3.16
CA ALA A 289 -22.69 -7.40 2.16
C ALA A 289 -23.15 -7.05 0.74
N SER A 290 -22.21 -6.95 -0.16
CA SER A 290 -22.45 -6.72 -1.58
C SER A 290 -22.11 -7.97 -2.38
N VAL A 291 -22.96 -8.34 -3.34
CA VAL A 291 -22.73 -9.49 -4.23
C VAL A 291 -21.50 -9.21 -5.07
N PHE A 292 -20.51 -10.09 -4.96
CA PHE A 292 -19.23 -9.93 -5.63
C PHE A 292 -19.14 -10.79 -6.90
N LYS A 293 -19.57 -12.05 -6.79
CA LYS A 293 -19.54 -13.03 -7.89
C LYS A 293 -20.58 -14.08 -7.58
N GLU A 294 -21.33 -14.57 -8.54
CA GLU A 294 -22.40 -15.55 -8.41
C GLU A 294 -22.93 -15.80 -6.97
N ASN A 295 -22.29 -16.72 -6.24
CA ASN A 295 -22.66 -17.11 -4.87
C ASN A 295 -21.75 -16.47 -3.81
N MET A 296 -20.92 -15.51 -4.17
CA MET A 296 -19.96 -14.88 -3.26
C MET A 296 -20.39 -13.47 -2.92
N VAL A 297 -20.35 -13.14 -1.64
CA VAL A 297 -20.55 -11.77 -1.17
C VAL A 297 -19.32 -11.26 -0.44
N ARG A 298 -19.15 -9.94 -0.48
CA ARG A 298 -18.16 -9.23 0.31
C ARG A 298 -18.87 -8.42 1.38
N ALA A 299 -18.47 -8.58 2.64
CA ALA A 299 -18.98 -7.78 3.73
C ALA A 299 -18.65 -6.30 3.51
N ASP A 300 -19.59 -5.39 3.81
CA ASP A 300 -19.41 -3.95 3.55
C ASP A 300 -18.45 -3.29 4.55
N THR A 301 -18.33 -3.83 5.76
CA THR A 301 -17.58 -3.21 6.87
C THR A 301 -16.40 -4.03 7.39
N LEU A 302 -16.19 -5.23 6.85
CA LEU A 302 -15.15 -6.17 7.29
C LEU A 302 -14.42 -6.77 6.09
N PRO A 303 -13.15 -7.15 6.22
CA PRO A 303 -12.39 -7.82 5.15
C PRO A 303 -12.79 -9.29 5.02
N LEU A 304 -14.06 -9.56 4.71
CA LEU A 304 -14.61 -10.88 4.62
C LEU A 304 -15.34 -11.10 3.30
N VAL A 305 -14.89 -12.09 2.57
CA VAL A 305 -15.59 -12.65 1.40
C VAL A 305 -16.03 -14.07 1.75
N LEU A 306 -17.30 -14.39 1.52
CA LEU A 306 -17.85 -15.70 1.88
C LEU A 306 -18.89 -16.18 0.86
N PRO A 307 -19.01 -17.52 0.69
CA PRO A 307 -20.09 -18.10 -0.09
C PRO A 307 -21.44 -17.97 0.64
N VAL A 308 -22.48 -17.67 -0.13
CA VAL A 308 -23.84 -17.55 0.43
C VAL A 308 -24.86 -18.28 -0.43
N MET A 309 -25.85 -18.84 0.21
CA MET A 309 -27.07 -19.38 -0.46
C MET A 309 -28.03 -18.20 -0.69
N GLY A 310 -28.67 -18.19 -1.86
CA GLY A 310 -29.74 -17.24 -2.19
C GLY A 310 -29.24 -15.98 -2.96
N ALA A 311 -27.98 -15.94 -3.36
CA ALA A 311 -27.42 -14.85 -4.17
C ALA A 311 -27.39 -15.14 -5.69
N GLN A 312 -27.73 -16.36 -6.14
CA GLN A 312 -27.51 -16.85 -7.51
C GLN A 312 -28.17 -16.00 -8.60
N ASN A 313 -29.27 -15.35 -8.28
CA ASN A 313 -30.04 -14.54 -9.22
C ASN A 313 -29.92 -13.03 -8.96
N LEU A 314 -28.99 -12.62 -8.09
CA LEU A 314 -28.79 -11.22 -7.78
C LEU A 314 -27.67 -10.65 -8.65
N PRO A 315 -27.83 -9.43 -9.16
CA PRO A 315 -26.76 -8.79 -9.93
C PRO A 315 -25.55 -8.48 -9.04
N ARG A 316 -24.38 -8.45 -9.66
CA ARG A 316 -23.16 -8.00 -9.01
C ARG A 316 -23.34 -6.58 -8.45
N GLY A 317 -22.86 -6.34 -7.22
CA GLY A 317 -23.04 -5.08 -6.52
C GLY A 317 -24.37 -4.98 -5.73
N ALA A 318 -25.31 -5.92 -5.90
CA ALA A 318 -26.54 -5.92 -5.13
C ALA A 318 -26.23 -6.04 -3.62
N ARG A 319 -26.84 -5.18 -2.81
CA ARG A 319 -26.64 -5.19 -1.35
C ARG A 319 -27.61 -6.15 -0.69
N VAL A 320 -27.10 -6.95 0.19
CA VAL A 320 -27.85 -8.01 0.87
C VAL A 320 -27.53 -8.04 2.36
N ARG A 321 -28.52 -8.46 3.17
CA ARG A 321 -28.29 -8.89 4.54
C ARG A 321 -28.09 -10.39 4.57
N VAL A 322 -27.01 -10.82 5.19
CA VAL A 322 -26.57 -12.20 5.23
C VAL A 322 -26.57 -12.70 6.66
N LYS A 323 -27.22 -13.83 6.90
CA LYS A 323 -27.07 -14.59 8.14
C LYS A 323 -25.87 -15.52 8.00
N LEU A 324 -24.93 -15.41 8.93
CA LEU A 324 -23.74 -16.26 8.99
C LEU A 324 -24.10 -17.65 9.52
N GLY A 325 -23.44 -18.64 8.94
CA GLY A 325 -23.46 -20.00 9.44
C GLY A 325 -22.39 -20.25 10.50
N GLU A 326 -22.06 -21.51 10.71
CA GLU A 326 -20.98 -21.93 11.61
C GLU A 326 -19.62 -21.43 11.07
N MET A 327 -18.76 -20.99 11.99
CA MET A 327 -17.42 -20.48 11.68
C MET A 327 -16.38 -21.45 12.22
N ASP A 328 -15.55 -21.98 11.34
CA ASP A 328 -14.41 -22.82 11.70
C ASP A 328 -13.13 -21.99 11.63
N LEU A 329 -12.46 -21.80 12.77
CA LEU A 329 -11.20 -21.04 12.86
C LEU A 329 -9.96 -21.84 12.43
N ILE A 330 -10.08 -23.15 12.22
CA ILE A 330 -8.99 -24.01 11.77
C ILE A 330 -8.94 -24.03 10.24
N THR A 331 -10.09 -24.32 9.62
CA THR A 331 -10.20 -24.31 8.15
C THR A 331 -10.42 -22.91 7.59
N LEU A 332 -10.72 -21.94 8.45
CA LEU A 332 -11.10 -20.58 8.12
C LEU A 332 -12.39 -20.50 7.27
N ASP A 333 -13.25 -21.49 7.40
CA ASP A 333 -14.49 -21.58 6.67
C ASP A 333 -15.63 -20.85 7.38
N VAL A 334 -16.41 -20.16 6.59
CA VAL A 334 -17.70 -19.58 6.95
C VAL A 334 -18.55 -19.50 5.69
N SER A 335 -19.80 -19.83 5.82
CA SER A 335 -20.82 -19.64 4.77
C SER A 335 -21.99 -18.85 5.33
N GLY A 336 -22.89 -18.41 4.46
CA GLY A 336 -24.06 -17.67 4.89
C GLY A 336 -25.30 -17.96 4.04
N LYS A 337 -26.38 -17.30 4.43
CA LYS A 337 -27.64 -17.31 3.69
C LYS A 337 -28.15 -15.87 3.57
N VAL A 338 -28.56 -15.49 2.37
CA VAL A 338 -29.22 -14.19 2.14
C VAL A 338 -30.57 -14.21 2.85
N LEU A 339 -30.78 -13.24 3.73
CA LEU A 339 -32.06 -13.02 4.41
C LEU A 339 -32.95 -12.12 3.58
N GLU A 340 -32.42 -11.01 3.13
CA GLU A 340 -33.13 -10.00 2.33
C GLU A 340 -32.19 -9.24 1.43
N ARG A 341 -32.72 -8.67 0.38
CA ARG A 341 -32.05 -7.68 -0.47
C ARG A 341 -32.33 -6.29 0.08
N LEU A 342 -31.27 -5.46 0.24
CA LEU A 342 -31.34 -4.14 0.87
C LEU A 342 -31.53 -2.99 -0.15
N ASP A 343 -31.12 -3.20 -1.39
CA ASP A 343 -31.28 -2.25 -2.49
C ASP A 343 -32.53 -2.58 -3.32
N THR A 344 -32.97 -1.62 -4.14
CA THR A 344 -34.17 -1.80 -4.98
C THR A 344 -33.77 -2.34 -6.36
N PRO A 345 -34.63 -3.14 -7.03
CA PRO A 345 -34.40 -3.61 -8.40
C PRO A 345 -34.20 -2.48 -9.43
N ALA A 346 -34.64 -1.26 -9.12
CA ALA A 346 -34.42 -0.10 -9.98
C ALA A 346 -32.92 0.32 -10.10
N THR A 347 -32.07 -0.16 -9.17
CA THR A 347 -30.61 0.04 -9.22
C THR A 347 -29.88 -0.96 -10.12
N ASP A 348 -30.58 -2.01 -10.62
CA ASP A 348 -29.93 -3.08 -11.40
C ASP A 348 -29.30 -2.56 -12.71
N ALA A 349 -29.92 -1.57 -13.37
CA ALA A 349 -29.36 -0.96 -14.58
C ALA A 349 -28.08 -0.13 -14.27
N ALA A 350 -28.05 0.57 -13.14
CA ALA A 350 -26.87 1.33 -12.68
C ALA A 350 -25.75 0.38 -12.20
N LEU A 351 -26.11 -0.77 -11.62
CA LEU A 351 -25.15 -1.80 -11.22
C LEU A 351 -24.56 -2.54 -12.41
N ALA A 352 -25.31 -2.73 -13.50
CA ALA A 352 -24.79 -3.34 -14.73
C ALA A 352 -23.76 -2.46 -15.43
N ASP A 353 -23.96 -1.13 -15.44
CA ASP A 353 -22.95 -0.17 -15.95
C ASP A 353 -21.72 -0.08 -15.05
N GLY A 354 -21.90 -0.16 -13.71
CA GLY A 354 -20.81 -0.16 -12.75
C GLY A 354 -20.06 -1.50 -12.71
N ALA A 355 -20.68 -2.61 -13.08
CA ALA A 355 -20.08 -3.95 -13.05
C ALA A 355 -18.92 -4.10 -14.06
N GLN A 356 -19.00 -3.44 -15.23
CA GLN A 356 -17.90 -3.43 -16.19
C GLN A 356 -16.67 -2.66 -15.67
N ALA A 357 -16.87 -1.60 -14.90
CA ALA A 357 -15.78 -0.86 -14.25
C ALA A 357 -15.14 -1.67 -13.11
N SER A 358 -15.90 -2.54 -12.43
CA SER A 358 -15.43 -3.31 -11.26
C SER A 358 -14.86 -4.69 -11.60
N GLU A 359 -15.04 -5.22 -12.82
CA GLU A 359 -14.28 -6.39 -13.30
C GLU A 359 -12.79 -6.08 -13.44
N ASP A 360 -12.49 -4.88 -13.88
CA ASP A 360 -11.12 -4.36 -13.95
C ASP A 360 -10.48 -4.20 -12.56
N GLU A 361 -11.28 -3.93 -11.50
CA GLU A 361 -10.78 -3.74 -10.13
C GLU A 361 -10.50 -5.07 -9.39
N ALA A 362 -11.13 -6.17 -9.78
CA ALA A 362 -10.89 -7.48 -9.16
C ALA A 362 -9.52 -8.06 -9.55
N ASP A 363 -9.04 -7.75 -10.77
CA ASP A 363 -7.69 -8.10 -11.23
C ASP A 363 -6.62 -7.10 -10.72
N ASP A 364 -7.02 -5.88 -10.31
CA ASP A 364 -6.14 -4.90 -9.68
C ASP A 364 -5.72 -5.29 -8.23
N GLU A 365 -6.29 -6.33 -7.62
CA GLU A 365 -5.78 -6.86 -6.34
C GLU A 365 -4.33 -7.34 -6.42
N GLU A 366 -3.84 -7.77 -7.59
CA GLU A 366 -2.43 -8.07 -7.80
C GLU A 366 -1.59 -6.81 -8.15
N VAL A 367 -2.22 -5.74 -8.63
CA VAL A 367 -1.53 -4.47 -8.99
C VAL A 367 -1.40 -3.56 -7.78
N SER A 368 -2.41 -3.52 -6.96
CA SER A 368 -2.43 -2.89 -5.64
C SER A 368 -2.40 -3.95 -4.54
N GLY A 369 -1.48 -4.89 -4.62
CA GLY A 369 -1.02 -5.47 -3.36
C GLY A 369 -0.75 -4.28 -2.46
N PRO A 370 -1.22 -4.25 -1.20
CA PRO A 370 -1.27 -3.01 -0.47
C PRO A 370 0.06 -2.31 -0.60
N ILE A 371 0.04 -1.06 -1.11
CA ILE A 371 0.99 -0.09 -0.64
C ILE A 371 0.57 0.05 0.82
N ALA A 372 0.68 -1.04 1.55
CA ALA A 372 0.54 -1.05 2.98
C ALA A 372 1.81 -0.38 3.48
N ILE A 373 1.74 0.93 3.57
CA ILE A 373 2.54 1.71 4.48
C ILE A 373 1.98 1.42 5.87
N ALA A 374 1.99 0.17 6.26
CA ALA A 374 1.86 -0.23 7.64
C ALA A 374 3.29 -0.39 8.17
N VAL A 375 3.98 0.72 8.31
CA VAL A 375 5.10 0.79 9.25
C VAL A 375 4.51 1.09 10.59
N ASP A 376 3.94 0.10 11.23
CA ASP A 376 3.69 0.14 12.66
C ASP A 376 5.03 -0.06 13.38
N VAL A 377 5.78 1.02 13.54
CA VAL A 377 6.86 1.10 14.51
C VAL A 377 6.21 1.57 15.79
N THR A 378 5.65 0.65 16.56
CA THR A 378 5.36 0.89 17.97
C THR A 378 6.68 1.26 18.62
N GLU A 379 6.79 2.50 19.09
CA GLU A 379 7.88 2.89 19.98
C GLU A 379 7.84 1.99 21.22
N PRO A 380 8.99 1.44 21.67
CA PRO A 380 9.04 0.83 22.98
C PRO A 380 8.65 1.90 23.99
N SER A 381 7.62 1.66 24.78
CA SER A 381 7.26 2.50 25.92
C SER A 381 8.51 2.74 26.75
N GLU A 382 8.89 4.00 26.94
CA GLU A 382 9.89 4.39 27.92
C GLU A 382 9.44 3.88 29.29
N THR A 383 10.02 2.78 29.70
CA THR A 383 10.00 2.40 31.11
C THR A 383 10.82 3.45 31.84
N THR A 384 10.13 4.36 32.49
CA THR A 384 10.70 5.22 33.54
C THR A 384 11.38 4.30 34.55
N ALA A 385 12.70 4.23 34.48
CA ALA A 385 13.49 3.63 35.52
C ALA A 385 13.36 4.53 36.77
N ASP A 386 12.54 4.10 37.68
CA ASP A 386 12.52 4.62 39.05
C ASP A 386 13.87 4.29 39.69
N ASN A 387 14.62 5.32 39.97
CA ASN A 387 15.94 5.27 40.61
C ASN A 387 15.73 5.35 42.12
N PRO A 388 16.00 4.35 42.93
CA PRO A 388 16.06 4.55 44.36
C PRO A 388 17.41 5.17 44.72
N ALA A 389 17.39 6.39 45.22
CA ALA A 389 18.48 7.01 45.93
C ALA A 389 18.47 6.57 47.42
N PRO A 390 19.50 6.93 48.19
CA PRO A 390 20.77 6.23 48.49
C PRO A 390 20.66 5.35 49.73
#